data_2be7c8d5e0a26bf72c4039189d156b68
#
_entry.id   2be7c8d5e0a26bf72c4039189d156b68
#
_cell.length_a   1.000
_cell.length_b   1.000
_cell.length_c   1.000
_cell.angle_alpha   90.00
_cell.angle_beta   90.00
_cell.angle_gamma   90.00
#
_symmetry.space_group_name_H-M   'P 1'
#
loop_
_entity.id
_entity.type
_entity.pdbx_description
1 polymer ?
#
loop_
_entity_poly.entity_id
_entity_poly.type
_entity_poly.pdbx_seq_one_letter_code
_entity_poly.pdbx_strand_id
1 'polypeptide(L)'
;MRENIEVGAYLSDKPLDVDELLHTLGLYEHRNKLPNQLSGGQQQRTAIGRAIVKNPDILLCDEPTGALDYKTSKEILKLIETVNEKYGNTIIMVTHNDAIKDMATRVVRLKDGMIRSNVINEKRVHAENLEW
;
A
#
# COMPACT_ATOMS: atom_id res chain seq x y z
N MET A 1 11.73 4.07 -13.63
CA MET A 1 10.68 3.85 -12.62
C MET A 1 9.59 4.91 -12.69
N ARG A 2 9.94 6.20 -12.75
CA ARG A 2 8.97 7.30 -12.87
C ARG A 2 7.93 7.07 -13.99
N GLU A 3 8.38 6.63 -15.16
CA GLU A 3 7.51 6.37 -16.31
C GLU A 3 6.43 5.33 -16.00
N ASN A 4 6.72 4.32 -15.19
CA ASN A 4 5.76 3.32 -14.73
C ASN A 4 4.60 3.95 -13.95
N ILE A 5 4.91 4.96 -13.14
CA ILE A 5 3.90 5.67 -12.36
C ILE A 5 3.13 6.64 -13.26
N GLU A 6 3.82 7.35 -14.16
CA GLU A 6 3.21 8.29 -15.09
C GLU A 6 2.16 7.65 -15.98
N VAL A 7 2.39 6.41 -16.41
CA VAL A 7 1.40 5.65 -17.20
C VAL A 7 0.05 5.56 -16.47
N GLY A 8 0.08 5.37 -15.15
CA GLY A 8 -1.13 5.38 -14.34
C GLY A 8 -1.85 6.73 -14.33
N ALA A 9 -1.10 7.83 -14.35
CA ALA A 9 -1.67 9.18 -14.34
C ALA A 9 -2.50 9.47 -15.60
N TYR A 10 -2.09 8.96 -16.76
CA TYR A 10 -2.83 9.13 -18.00
C TYR A 10 -4.20 8.43 -18.02
N LEU A 11 -4.43 7.49 -17.12
CA LEU A 11 -5.68 6.74 -17.03
C LEU A 11 -6.70 7.39 -16.09
N SER A 12 -6.42 8.57 -15.58
CA SER A 12 -7.28 9.26 -14.62
C SER A 12 -7.60 10.68 -15.07
N ASP A 13 -8.82 11.14 -14.78
CA ASP A 13 -9.24 12.51 -15.04
C ASP A 13 -8.62 13.52 -14.06
N LYS A 14 -8.29 13.06 -12.85
CA LYS A 14 -7.71 13.87 -11.77
C LYS A 14 -6.57 13.13 -11.08
N PRO A 15 -5.45 12.89 -11.78
CA PRO A 15 -4.33 12.17 -11.20
C PRO A 15 -3.65 12.99 -10.10
N LEU A 16 -2.95 12.30 -9.20
CA LEU A 16 -2.07 12.93 -8.23
C LEU A 16 -0.83 13.49 -8.94
N ASP A 17 -0.21 14.50 -8.33
CA ASP A 17 1.08 15.02 -8.79
C ASP A 17 2.16 13.94 -8.65
N VAL A 18 2.83 13.61 -9.76
CA VAL A 18 3.82 12.51 -9.79
C VAL A 18 5.03 12.83 -8.92
N ASP A 19 5.55 14.06 -8.94
CA ASP A 19 6.73 14.42 -8.16
C ASP A 19 6.43 14.39 -6.65
N GLU A 20 5.30 14.93 -6.23
CA GLU A 20 4.87 14.87 -4.84
C GLU A 20 4.69 13.41 -4.40
N LEU A 21 4.07 12.59 -5.25
CA LEU A 21 3.86 11.18 -4.97
C LEU A 21 5.19 10.43 -4.82
N LEU A 22 6.16 10.69 -5.69
CA LEU A 22 7.48 10.09 -5.59
C LEU A 22 8.17 10.42 -4.26
N HIS A 23 8.01 11.65 -3.77
CA HIS A 23 8.51 12.02 -2.44
C HIS A 23 7.80 11.27 -1.32
N THR A 24 6.48 11.19 -1.38
CA THR A 24 5.67 10.43 -0.39
C THR A 24 6.08 8.96 -0.34
N LEU A 25 6.36 8.36 -1.50
CA LEU A 25 6.78 6.96 -1.62
C LEU A 25 8.26 6.73 -1.25
N GLY A 26 9.04 7.79 -1.04
CA GLY A 26 10.48 7.68 -0.81
C GLY A 26 11.26 7.20 -2.04
N LEU A 27 10.77 7.49 -3.23
CA LEU A 27 11.34 7.01 -4.50
C LEU A 27 11.92 8.11 -5.38
N TYR A 28 11.83 9.37 -4.98
CA TYR A 28 12.24 10.49 -5.83
C TYR A 28 13.68 10.39 -6.31
N GLU A 29 14.61 10.02 -5.44
CA GLU A 29 16.03 9.85 -5.78
C GLU A 29 16.29 8.68 -6.73
N HIS A 30 15.36 7.74 -6.83
CA HIS A 30 15.46 6.55 -7.68
C HIS A 30 14.62 6.66 -8.96
N ARG A 31 14.04 7.83 -9.24
CA ARG A 31 13.07 8.02 -10.33
C ARG A 31 13.55 7.63 -11.72
N ASN A 32 14.86 7.71 -11.95
CA ASN A 32 15.48 7.38 -13.23
C ASN A 32 16.03 5.95 -13.31
N LYS A 33 15.88 5.14 -12.26
CA LYS A 33 16.32 3.76 -12.25
C LYS A 33 15.37 2.85 -13.02
N LEU A 34 15.94 1.82 -13.61
CA LEU A 34 15.15 0.75 -14.25
C LEU A 34 14.59 -0.19 -13.16
N PRO A 35 13.48 -0.90 -13.46
CA PRO A 35 12.87 -1.81 -12.47
C PRO A 35 13.84 -2.83 -11.88
N ASN A 36 14.76 -3.38 -12.68
CA ASN A 36 15.74 -4.36 -12.23
C ASN A 36 16.85 -3.78 -11.33
N GLN A 37 16.93 -2.46 -11.24
CA GLN A 37 17.88 -1.76 -10.36
C GLN A 37 17.28 -1.40 -9.00
N LEU A 38 16.01 -1.72 -8.79
CA LEU A 38 15.27 -1.43 -7.57
C LEU A 38 15.28 -2.63 -6.63
N SER A 39 15.34 -2.37 -5.31
CA SER A 39 15.13 -3.40 -4.28
C SER A 39 13.68 -3.91 -4.32
N GLY A 40 13.41 -5.05 -3.66
CA GLY A 40 12.06 -5.58 -3.55
C GLY A 40 11.07 -4.58 -2.93
N GLY A 41 11.49 -3.88 -1.87
CA GLY A 41 10.68 -2.84 -1.25
C GLY A 41 10.43 -1.64 -2.17
N GLN A 42 11.44 -1.22 -2.93
CA GLN A 42 11.31 -0.14 -3.90
C GLN A 42 10.39 -0.53 -5.06
N GLN A 43 10.45 -1.77 -5.53
CA GLN A 43 9.53 -2.30 -6.54
C GLN A 43 8.09 -2.30 -6.01
N GLN A 44 7.88 -2.70 -4.77
CA GLN A 44 6.56 -2.69 -4.15
C GLN A 44 6.02 -1.27 -3.97
N ARG A 45 6.85 -0.32 -3.57
CA ARG A 45 6.48 1.09 -3.51
C ARG A 45 6.13 1.65 -4.88
N THR A 46 6.82 1.23 -5.92
CA THR A 46 6.50 1.61 -7.30
C THR A 46 5.12 1.07 -7.71
N ALA A 47 4.82 -0.17 -7.36
CA ALA A 47 3.51 -0.76 -7.62
C ALA A 47 2.38 0.00 -6.91
N ILE A 48 2.59 0.37 -5.65
CA ILE A 48 1.64 1.19 -4.88
C ILE A 48 1.46 2.56 -5.56
N GLY A 49 2.55 3.20 -5.95
CA GLY A 49 2.52 4.50 -6.64
C GLY A 49 1.77 4.44 -7.96
N ARG A 50 1.97 3.40 -8.72
CA ARG A 50 1.27 3.18 -9.99
C ARG A 50 -0.24 3.04 -9.81
N ALA A 51 -0.67 2.43 -8.71
CA ALA A 51 -2.08 2.30 -8.39
C ALA A 51 -2.66 3.60 -7.83
N ILE A 52 -1.95 4.27 -6.92
CA ILE A 52 -2.47 5.44 -6.20
C ILE A 52 -2.45 6.71 -7.03
N VAL A 53 -1.57 6.82 -8.04
CA VAL A 53 -1.47 8.01 -8.89
C VAL A 53 -2.76 8.33 -9.62
N LYS A 54 -3.59 7.33 -9.85
CA LYS A 54 -4.93 7.49 -10.45
C LYS A 54 -5.91 8.22 -9.53
N ASN A 55 -5.53 8.48 -8.29
CA ASN A 55 -6.36 9.06 -7.24
C ASN A 55 -7.66 8.25 -7.03
N PRO A 56 -7.57 6.93 -6.79
CA PRO A 56 -8.75 6.08 -6.68
C PRO A 56 -9.46 6.25 -5.35
N ASP A 57 -10.77 5.99 -5.34
CA ASP A 57 -11.55 5.94 -4.10
C ASP A 57 -11.21 4.69 -3.28
N ILE A 58 -10.89 3.60 -3.97
CA ILE A 58 -10.55 2.31 -3.35
C ILE A 58 -9.22 1.82 -3.90
N LEU A 59 -8.30 1.48 -2.99
CA LEU A 59 -7.03 0.82 -3.30
C LEU A 59 -7.08 -0.63 -2.82
N LEU A 60 -6.84 -1.56 -3.72
CA LEU A 60 -6.78 -2.99 -3.41
C LEU A 60 -5.33 -3.43 -3.24
N CYS A 61 -5.02 -4.02 -2.08
CA CYS A 61 -3.70 -4.56 -1.78
C CYS A 61 -3.81 -6.06 -1.51
N ASP A 62 -3.22 -6.86 -2.38
CA ASP A 62 -3.22 -8.31 -2.25
C ASP A 62 -1.84 -8.78 -1.78
N GLU A 63 -1.75 -9.26 -0.53
CA GLU A 63 -0.51 -9.71 0.10
C GLU A 63 0.67 -8.72 -0.08
N PRO A 64 0.52 -7.44 0.30
CA PRO A 64 1.53 -6.42 -0.05
C PRO A 64 2.90 -6.64 0.58
N THR A 65 3.01 -7.51 1.58
CA THR A 65 4.26 -7.82 2.29
C THR A 65 4.75 -9.26 2.08
N GLY A 66 4.06 -10.05 1.26
CA GLY A 66 4.25 -11.51 1.17
C GLY A 66 5.64 -11.97 0.75
N ALA A 67 6.37 -11.18 -0.03
CA ALA A 67 7.70 -11.53 -0.52
C ALA A 67 8.83 -10.67 0.11
N LEU A 68 8.54 -9.97 1.20
CA LEU A 68 9.45 -9.02 1.83
C LEU A 68 9.91 -9.50 3.21
N ASP A 69 11.12 -9.09 3.61
CA ASP A 69 11.62 -9.30 4.96
C ASP A 69 10.81 -8.47 5.98
N TYR A 70 10.98 -8.76 7.26
CA TYR A 70 10.23 -8.12 8.35
C TYR A 70 10.34 -6.59 8.34
N LYS A 71 11.58 -6.07 8.25
CA LYS A 71 11.81 -4.63 8.27
C LYS A 71 11.15 -3.93 7.10
N THR A 72 11.36 -4.44 5.90
CA THR A 72 10.78 -3.90 4.67
C THR A 72 9.26 -4.00 4.68
N SER A 73 8.72 -5.09 5.22
CA SER A 73 7.26 -5.26 5.40
C SER A 73 6.67 -4.17 6.27
N LYS A 74 7.31 -3.84 7.37
CA LYS A 74 6.89 -2.75 8.26
C LYS A 74 6.87 -1.40 7.53
N GLU A 75 7.90 -1.14 6.74
CA GLU A 75 8.00 0.09 5.95
C GLU A 75 6.88 0.20 4.91
N ILE A 76 6.53 -0.92 4.26
CA ILE A 76 5.43 -0.95 3.29
C ILE A 76 4.07 -0.74 3.99
N LEU A 77 3.84 -1.37 5.13
CA LEU A 77 2.60 -1.18 5.88
C LEU A 77 2.45 0.26 6.37
N LYS A 78 3.54 0.87 6.82
CA LYS A 78 3.56 2.29 7.21
C LYS A 78 3.25 3.19 6.02
N LEU A 79 3.79 2.87 4.84
CA LEU A 79 3.49 3.61 3.62
C LEU A 79 2.01 3.52 3.25
N ILE A 80 1.42 2.33 3.32
CA ILE A 80 -0.01 2.12 3.05
C ILE A 80 -0.87 2.95 4.02
N GLU A 81 -0.52 2.98 5.29
CA GLU A 81 -1.18 3.81 6.30
C GLU A 81 -1.07 5.30 5.96
N THR A 82 0.12 5.76 5.58
CA THR A 82 0.37 7.15 5.17
C THR A 82 -0.46 7.53 3.94
N VAL A 83 -0.54 6.66 2.95
CA VAL A 83 -1.35 6.86 1.74
C VAL A 83 -2.83 7.01 2.10
N ASN A 84 -3.34 6.15 2.97
CA ASN A 84 -4.72 6.23 3.44
C ASN A 84 -5.01 7.56 4.14
N GLU A 85 -4.13 7.98 5.03
CA GLU A 85 -4.29 9.23 5.79
C GLU A 85 -4.18 10.46 4.89
N LYS A 86 -3.20 10.47 3.98
CA LYS A 86 -2.91 11.63 3.14
C LYS A 86 -3.93 11.83 2.04
N TYR A 87 -4.35 10.75 1.36
CA TYR A 87 -5.23 10.84 0.19
C TYR A 87 -6.69 10.48 0.48
N GLY A 88 -6.99 9.99 1.68
CA GLY A 88 -8.37 9.73 2.12
C GLY A 88 -9.07 8.58 1.41
N ASN A 89 -8.35 7.74 0.69
CA ASN A 89 -8.92 6.60 0.00
C ASN A 89 -9.26 5.45 0.96
N THR A 90 -10.17 4.58 0.55
CA THR A 90 -10.45 3.34 1.27
C THR A 90 -9.45 2.27 0.80
N ILE A 91 -8.79 1.61 1.74
CA ILE A 91 -7.86 0.54 1.42
C ILE A 91 -8.45 -0.79 1.84
N ILE A 92 -8.51 -1.73 0.90
CA ILE A 92 -8.89 -3.11 1.16
C ILE A 92 -7.64 -3.96 1.01
N MET A 93 -7.23 -4.61 2.09
CA MET A 93 -6.03 -5.42 2.12
C MET A 93 -6.38 -6.90 2.35
N VAL A 94 -5.87 -7.76 1.49
CA VAL A 94 -5.94 -9.21 1.65
C VAL A 94 -4.61 -9.70 2.17
N THR A 95 -4.61 -10.42 3.29
CA THR A 95 -3.38 -10.93 3.89
C THR A 95 -3.62 -12.21 4.69
N HIS A 96 -2.60 -13.06 4.75
CA HIS A 96 -2.55 -14.23 5.64
C HIS A 96 -1.81 -13.90 6.96
N ASN A 97 -1.21 -12.73 7.07
CA ASN A 97 -0.53 -12.32 8.30
C ASN A 97 -1.54 -11.74 9.28
N ASP A 98 -1.86 -12.53 10.31
CA ASP A 98 -2.88 -12.19 11.29
C ASP A 98 -2.54 -10.92 12.11
N ALA A 99 -1.26 -10.59 12.26
CA ALA A 99 -0.85 -9.38 12.99
C ALA A 99 -1.28 -8.09 12.29
N ILE A 100 -1.39 -8.09 10.96
CA ILE A 100 -1.77 -6.92 10.17
C ILE A 100 -3.20 -6.44 10.50
N LYS A 101 -4.07 -7.33 10.95
CA LYS A 101 -5.44 -6.97 11.32
C LYS A 101 -5.51 -5.83 12.34
N ASP A 102 -4.50 -5.71 13.19
CA ASP A 102 -4.51 -4.73 14.28
C ASP A 102 -4.40 -3.29 13.78
N MET A 103 -3.90 -3.07 12.57
CA MET A 103 -3.86 -1.73 11.97
C MET A 103 -5.14 -1.37 11.19
N ALA A 104 -6.00 -2.32 10.94
CA ALA A 104 -7.23 -2.11 10.17
C ALA A 104 -8.35 -1.50 11.01
N THR A 105 -9.23 -0.72 10.37
CA THR A 105 -10.45 -0.21 11.00
C THR A 105 -11.54 -1.27 11.09
N ARG A 106 -11.53 -2.21 10.13
CA ARG A 106 -12.49 -3.30 10.04
C ARG A 106 -11.76 -4.57 9.61
N VAL A 107 -12.09 -5.69 10.24
CA VAL A 107 -11.52 -6.99 9.91
C VAL A 107 -12.63 -7.93 9.46
N VAL A 108 -12.48 -8.44 8.24
CA VAL A 108 -13.39 -9.43 7.65
C VAL A 108 -12.62 -10.74 7.50
N ARG A 109 -13.14 -11.81 8.09
CA ARG A 109 -12.57 -13.15 7.95
C ARG A 109 -13.40 -13.97 6.99
N LEU A 110 -12.73 -14.57 6.03
CA LEU A 110 -13.36 -15.47 5.05
C LEU A 110 -12.96 -16.91 5.33
N LYS A 111 -13.91 -17.82 5.18
CA LYS A 111 -13.66 -19.26 5.24
C LYS A 111 -14.64 -19.96 4.30
N ASP A 112 -14.10 -20.86 3.46
CA ASP A 112 -14.89 -21.67 2.51
C ASP A 112 -15.78 -20.80 1.60
N GLY A 113 -15.26 -19.65 1.16
CA GLY A 113 -15.98 -18.71 0.29
C GLY A 113 -17.08 -17.89 0.98
N MET A 114 -17.15 -17.94 2.31
CA MET A 114 -18.17 -17.25 3.09
C MET A 114 -17.54 -16.31 4.13
N ILE A 115 -18.26 -15.26 4.48
CA ILE A 115 -17.86 -14.36 5.57
C ILE A 115 -18.06 -15.08 6.90
N ARG A 116 -16.95 -15.31 7.61
CA ARG A 116 -16.94 -15.94 8.92
C ARG A 116 -17.18 -14.92 10.04
N SER A 117 -16.58 -13.76 9.91
CA SER A 117 -16.76 -12.64 10.85
C SER A 117 -16.50 -11.32 10.15
N ASN A 118 -17.11 -10.26 10.68
CA ASN A 118 -16.97 -8.90 10.21
C ASN A 118 -17.05 -7.98 11.44
N VAL A 119 -15.91 -7.48 11.89
CA VAL A 119 -15.77 -6.77 13.17
C VAL A 119 -15.07 -5.43 12.97
N ILE A 120 -15.60 -4.39 13.60
CA ILE A 120 -14.95 -3.09 13.69
C ILE A 120 -13.86 -3.17 14.76
N ASN A 121 -12.65 -2.75 14.40
CA ASN A 121 -11.53 -2.68 15.35
C ASN A 121 -11.52 -1.30 16.02
N GLU A 122 -11.91 -1.22 17.27
CA GLU A 122 -11.99 0.02 18.04
C GLU A 122 -10.63 0.50 18.55
N LYS A 123 -9.62 -0.37 18.56
CA LYS A 123 -8.27 -0.09 19.07
C LYS A 123 -7.21 -0.35 18.01
N ARG A 124 -7.20 0.50 16.99
CA ARG A 124 -6.17 0.43 15.93
C ARG A 124 -4.79 0.64 16.49
N VAL A 125 -3.86 -0.14 15.96
CA VAL A 125 -2.42 0.01 16.19
C VAL A 125 -1.79 0.58 14.93
N HIS A 126 -0.89 1.57 15.07
CA HIS A 126 -0.12 2.06 13.92
C HIS A 126 0.80 0.97 13.38
N ALA A 127 1.04 1.01 12.07
CA ALA A 127 1.87 0.00 11.40
C ALA A 127 3.22 -0.21 12.06
N GLU A 128 3.85 0.86 12.52
CA GLU A 128 5.16 0.80 13.19
C GLU A 128 5.15 0.03 14.51
N ASN A 129 3.99 -0.11 15.14
CA ASN A 129 3.82 -0.81 16.42
C ASN A 129 3.29 -2.24 16.27
N LEU A 130 3.08 -2.71 15.04
CA LEU A 130 2.69 -4.10 14.79
C LEU A 130 3.85 -5.04 15.15
N GLU A 131 3.49 -6.20 15.69
CA GLU A 131 4.46 -7.25 16.06
C GLU A 131 4.00 -8.61 15.52
N TRP A 132 4.93 -9.33 14.90
CA TRP A 132 4.75 -10.72 14.47
C TRP A 132 6.04 -11.48 14.36
#